data_edfcc3cedd0ab8dc16b1d4f874c46b67
#
_entry.id   edfcc3cedd0ab8dc16b1d4f874c46b67
#
_cell.length_a   1.000
_cell.length_b   1.000
_cell.length_c   1.000
_cell.angle_alpha   90.00
_cell.angle_beta   90.00
_cell.angle_gamma   90.00
#
_symmetry.space_group_name_H-M   'P 1'
#
loop_
_entity.id
_entity.type
_entity.pdbx_description
1 polymer ?
#
loop_
_entity_poly.entity_id
_entity_poly.type
_entity_poly.pdbx_seq_one_letter_code
_entity_poly.pdbx_strand_id
1 'polypeptide(L)'
;MPSKDCDSPESEAKEALAYYKSQIQQLEAELADFQASSKELEQELEKELEASEKQHRDLRNKNEGLRYEVEEWKVRSEPLSHS
;
A
#
# COMPACT_ATOMS: atom_id res chain seq x y z
N MET A 1 -25.06 54.66 -10.07
CA MET A 1 -24.99 53.97 -8.79
C MET A 1 -23.88 53.00 -8.78
N PRO A 2 -22.89 53.21 -7.99
CA PRO A 2 -21.75 52.27 -7.96
C PRO A 2 -22.10 50.89 -7.42
N SER A 3 -23.10 50.79 -6.58
CA SER A 3 -23.52 49.51 -6.01
C SER A 3 -24.11 48.52 -7.05
N LYS A 4 -24.59 49.02 -8.16
CA LYS A 4 -25.11 48.17 -9.25
C LYS A 4 -23.99 47.49 -10.01
N ASP A 5 -22.81 48.13 -10.07
CA ASP A 5 -21.65 47.55 -10.74
C ASP A 5 -21.09 46.38 -9.94
N CYS A 6 -21.17 46.44 -8.61
CA CYS A 6 -20.77 45.37 -7.75
C CYS A 6 -21.71 44.17 -7.82
N ASP A 7 -22.99 44.43 -8.09
CA ASP A 7 -24.03 43.42 -8.16
C ASP A 7 -24.36 42.99 -9.61
N SER A 8 -23.55 43.41 -10.58
CA SER A 8 -23.76 43.04 -11.97
C SER A 8 -23.57 41.53 -12.18
N PRO A 9 -24.27 40.93 -13.13
CA PRO A 9 -24.07 39.51 -13.45
C PRO A 9 -22.64 39.17 -13.85
N GLU A 10 -21.96 40.08 -14.49
CA GLU A 10 -20.52 39.88 -14.83
C GLU A 10 -19.64 39.82 -13.63
N SER A 11 -19.87 40.66 -12.63
CA SER A 11 -19.11 40.66 -11.39
C SER A 11 -19.37 39.37 -10.59
N GLU A 12 -20.63 38.97 -10.50
CA GLU A 12 -21.02 37.73 -9.84
C GLU A 12 -20.39 36.51 -10.51
N ALA A 13 -20.42 36.52 -11.86
CA ALA A 13 -19.83 35.43 -12.64
C ALA A 13 -18.32 35.35 -12.44
N LYS A 14 -17.63 36.48 -12.34
CA LYS A 14 -16.19 36.51 -12.08
C LYS A 14 -15.85 35.98 -10.70
N GLU A 15 -16.64 36.38 -9.69
CA GLU A 15 -16.46 35.90 -8.32
C GLU A 15 -16.71 34.40 -8.22
N ALA A 16 -17.77 33.93 -8.84
CA ALA A 16 -18.10 32.51 -8.89
C ALA A 16 -16.99 31.73 -9.60
N LEU A 17 -16.52 32.25 -10.72
CA LEU A 17 -15.43 31.61 -11.47
C LEU A 17 -14.15 31.52 -10.65
N ALA A 18 -13.79 32.60 -9.96
CA ALA A 18 -12.61 32.62 -9.09
C ALA A 18 -12.77 31.63 -7.95
N TYR A 19 -13.95 31.54 -7.35
CA TYR A 19 -14.23 30.59 -6.28
C TYR A 19 -14.08 29.15 -6.76
N TYR A 20 -14.71 28.81 -7.87
CA TYR A 20 -14.64 27.45 -8.42
C TYR A 20 -13.23 27.09 -8.88
N LYS A 21 -12.50 28.04 -9.43
CA LYS A 21 -11.10 27.86 -9.81
C LYS A 21 -10.24 27.51 -8.59
N SER A 22 -10.46 28.24 -7.50
CA SER A 22 -9.78 27.97 -6.24
C SER A 22 -10.12 26.59 -5.70
N GLN A 23 -11.39 26.20 -5.77
CA GLN A 23 -11.83 24.87 -5.34
C GLN A 23 -11.19 23.76 -6.17
N ILE A 24 -11.12 23.95 -7.48
CA ILE A 24 -10.49 22.98 -8.38
C ILE A 24 -9.01 22.82 -8.05
N GLN A 25 -8.30 23.93 -7.84
CA GLN A 25 -6.88 23.90 -7.48
C GLN A 25 -6.65 23.16 -6.16
N GLN A 26 -7.50 23.41 -5.20
CA GLN A 26 -7.43 22.74 -3.89
C GLN A 26 -7.67 21.25 -4.03
N LEU A 27 -8.68 20.86 -4.80
CA LEU A 27 -8.99 19.45 -5.04
C LEU A 27 -7.88 18.76 -5.81
N GLU A 28 -7.28 19.43 -6.78
CA GLU A 28 -6.14 18.90 -7.53
C GLU A 28 -4.94 18.66 -6.62
N ALA A 29 -4.66 19.60 -5.70
CA ALA A 29 -3.59 19.43 -4.72
C ALA A 29 -3.88 18.27 -3.77
N GLU A 30 -5.10 18.15 -3.28
CA GLU A 30 -5.50 17.04 -2.41
C GLU A 30 -5.40 15.71 -3.14
N LEU A 31 -5.79 15.66 -4.40
CA LEU A 31 -5.69 14.47 -5.22
C LEU A 31 -4.22 14.07 -5.42
N ALA A 32 -3.36 15.03 -5.71
CA ALA A 32 -1.92 14.78 -5.88
C ALA A 32 -1.30 14.21 -4.60
N ASP A 33 -1.65 14.79 -3.45
CA ASP A 33 -1.18 14.30 -2.15
C ASP A 33 -1.68 12.88 -1.88
N PHE A 34 -2.94 12.63 -2.17
CA PHE A 34 -3.53 11.31 -2.00
C PHE A 34 -2.84 10.27 -2.88
N GLN A 35 -2.59 10.63 -4.14
CA GLN A 35 -1.90 9.73 -5.08
C GLN A 35 -0.48 9.41 -4.63
N ALA A 36 0.24 10.43 -4.13
CA ALA A 36 1.60 10.24 -3.61
C ALA A 36 1.60 9.33 -2.39
N SER A 37 0.68 9.55 -1.45
CA SER A 37 0.54 8.72 -0.25
C SER A 37 0.15 7.28 -0.60
N SER A 38 -0.77 7.12 -1.55
CA SER A 38 -1.19 5.79 -2.00
C SER A 38 -0.05 5.03 -2.63
N LYS A 39 0.78 5.72 -3.41
CA LYS A 39 1.93 5.10 -4.06
C LYS A 39 2.96 4.64 -3.04
N GLU A 40 3.22 5.46 -2.02
CA GLU A 40 4.11 5.08 -0.93
C GLU A 40 3.60 3.85 -0.19
N LEU A 41 2.31 3.83 0.09
CA LEU A 41 1.67 2.70 0.76
C LEU A 41 1.76 1.42 -0.08
N GLU A 42 1.52 1.52 -1.38
CA GLU A 42 1.67 0.39 -2.31
C GLU A 42 3.09 -0.16 -2.27
N GLN A 43 4.09 0.72 -2.29
CA GLN A 43 5.50 0.30 -2.25
C GLN A 43 5.83 -0.39 -0.93
N GLU A 44 5.32 0.11 0.18
CA GLU A 44 5.52 -0.52 1.49
C GLU A 44 4.85 -1.89 1.55
N LEU A 45 3.63 -1.99 1.03
CA LEU A 45 2.91 -3.27 0.99
C LEU A 45 3.62 -4.29 0.11
N GLU A 46 4.18 -3.86 -1.02
CA GLU A 46 4.96 -4.73 -1.89
C GLU A 46 6.20 -5.25 -1.18
N LYS A 47 6.90 -4.39 -0.44
CA LYS A 47 8.08 -4.79 0.34
C LYS A 47 7.72 -5.78 1.43
N GLU A 48 6.62 -5.53 2.14
CA GLU A 48 6.15 -6.43 3.18
C GLU A 48 5.74 -7.79 2.60
N LEU A 49 5.10 -7.77 1.43
CA LEU A 49 4.71 -8.99 0.76
C LEU A 49 5.93 -9.81 0.34
N GLU A 50 6.94 -9.16 -0.25
CA GLU A 50 8.19 -9.82 -0.62
C GLU A 50 8.90 -10.42 0.59
N ALA A 51 8.97 -9.66 1.69
CA ALA A 51 9.58 -10.14 2.93
C ALA A 51 8.79 -11.34 3.49
N SER A 52 7.48 -11.27 3.46
CA SER A 52 6.61 -12.35 3.92
C SER A 52 6.78 -13.61 3.06
N GLU A 53 6.85 -13.46 1.76
CA GLU A 53 7.06 -14.58 0.84
C GLU A 53 8.43 -15.24 1.07
N LYS A 54 9.45 -14.43 1.31
CA LYS A 54 10.79 -14.93 1.60
C LYS A 54 10.81 -15.71 2.91
N GLN A 55 10.20 -15.16 3.95
CA GLN A 55 10.08 -15.85 5.25
C GLN A 55 9.34 -17.18 5.10
N HIS A 56 8.29 -17.18 4.31
CA HIS A 56 7.50 -18.37 4.07
C HIS A 56 8.33 -19.46 3.38
N ARG A 57 9.11 -19.08 2.37
CA ARG A 57 10.01 -20.01 1.67
C ARG A 57 11.09 -20.55 2.61
N ASP A 58 11.68 -19.67 3.42
CA ASP A 58 12.72 -20.07 4.37
C ASP A 58 12.16 -21.05 5.40
N LEU A 59 10.96 -20.80 5.90
CA LEU A 59 10.30 -21.70 6.84
C LEU A 59 9.96 -23.05 6.20
N ARG A 60 9.51 -23.02 4.94
CA ARG A 60 9.23 -24.24 4.19
C ARG A 60 10.50 -25.08 4.02
N ASN A 61 11.60 -24.42 3.66
CA ASN A 61 12.88 -25.09 3.49
C ASN A 61 13.38 -25.67 4.82
N LYS A 62 13.20 -24.95 5.93
CA LYS A 62 13.55 -25.46 7.26
C LYS A 62 12.69 -26.66 7.63
N ASN A 63 11.39 -26.59 7.32
CA ASN A 63 10.49 -27.73 7.58
C ASN A 63 10.90 -28.97 6.80
N GLU A 64 11.27 -28.82 5.54
CA GLU A 64 11.76 -29.93 4.74
C GLU A 64 13.05 -30.51 5.31
N GLY A 65 13.97 -29.63 5.71
CA GLY A 65 15.21 -30.05 6.36
C GLY A 65 14.97 -30.82 7.64
N LEU A 66 14.05 -30.32 8.47
CA LEU A 66 13.69 -31.01 9.71
C LEU A 66 13.00 -32.34 9.45
N ARG A 67 12.17 -32.45 8.42
CA ARG A 67 11.57 -33.72 8.02
C ARG A 67 12.63 -34.74 7.64
N TYR A 68 13.63 -34.33 6.87
CA TYR A 68 14.75 -35.19 6.51
C TYR A 68 15.51 -35.65 7.74
N GLU A 69 15.78 -34.78 8.68
CA GLU A 69 16.44 -35.13 9.93
C GLU A 69 15.64 -36.13 10.73
N VAL A 70 14.33 -35.92 10.83
CA VAL A 70 13.44 -36.84 11.53
C VAL A 70 13.46 -38.22 10.86
N GLU A 71 13.40 -38.25 9.54
CA GLU A 71 13.46 -39.50 8.77
C GLU A 71 14.80 -40.22 8.99
N GLU A 72 15.90 -39.49 8.97
CA GLU A 72 17.22 -40.06 9.26
C GLU A 72 17.29 -40.66 10.66
N TRP A 73 16.77 -39.94 11.65
CA TRP A 73 16.73 -40.43 13.02
C TRP A 73 15.87 -41.71 13.15
N LYS A 74 14.74 -41.73 12.44
CA LYS A 74 13.89 -42.93 12.43
C LYS A 74 14.61 -44.13 11.84
N VAL A 75 15.27 -43.92 10.71
CA VAL A 75 16.03 -45.02 10.07
C VAL A 75 17.16 -45.48 10.95
N ARG A 76 17.86 -44.60 11.66
CA ARG A 76 18.92 -44.97 12.58
C ARG A 76 18.42 -45.70 13.83
N SER A 77 17.25 -45.31 14.32
CA SER A 77 16.71 -45.90 15.53
C SER A 77 15.94 -47.19 15.27
N GLU A 78 15.38 -47.41 14.09
CA GLU A 78 14.67 -48.64 13.73
C GLU A 78 15.53 -49.90 13.85
N PRO A 79 16.77 -49.95 13.34
CA PRO A 79 17.60 -51.13 13.51
C PRO A 79 17.87 -51.48 14.97
N LEU A 80 17.95 -50.43 15.81
CA LEU A 80 18.17 -50.65 17.26
C LEU A 80 16.92 -51.18 17.95
N SER A 81 15.76 -50.75 17.51
CA SER A 81 14.48 -51.22 18.08
C SER A 81 14.12 -52.62 17.65
N HIS A 82 14.62 -53.11 16.53
CA HIS A 82 14.42 -54.47 16.05
C HIS A 82 15.40 -55.49 16.62
N SER A 83 16.47 -54.98 17.14
CA SER A 83 17.46 -55.85 17.79
C SER A 83 17.15 -56.02 19.29
#